data_0ee2854cf2de3b7487dceaf0cd424f79
#
_entry.id   0ee2854cf2de3b7487dceaf0cd424f79
#
_cell.length_a   1.000
_cell.length_b   1.000
_cell.length_c   1.000
_cell.angle_alpha   90.00
_cell.angle_beta   90.00
_cell.angle_gamma   90.00
#
_symmetry.space_group_name_H-M   'P 1'
#
loop_
_entity.id
_entity.type
_entity.pdbx_description
1 polymer ?
#
loop_
_entity_poly.entity_id
_entity_poly.type
_entity_poly.pdbx_seq_one_letter_code
_entity_poly.pdbx_strand_id
1 'polypeptide(L)'
;MKRLFAWLLAAALFFSLLPVSQAEEITYTGVVNTKSLHLRKEPNASAKVVNTYSRGKEVTILENDGTWCKVQVGKKTVGYMMTKYLDIQSSYAHLGWGVTEADGTVLNLRSGAGSGAAVVYKTMSGAAVELVEEQGAWYRVRLENRFGWVEKRKVTLLTGDFAPGYTTDDHSEEMTLARMASATRSFGSTTTVSRSEGDFTYSLTYPVTGVAAADERIKAWTQETLRVFEADYNEFHQGTPGASYKVEYQAVSLDSRYKSVLLFGEYRVKDWACETLLALNLDAVTGQIIDNGNLFSADPMRALFCLDSLAAKLMDHPTDGYVIKPDASWMKYAVLGSEGVQLFLPKGLYTPLGMGTRQILMRYNLIGECMGIESQTIRSNVRTIDPAKPMIALTFDDGPSDETDRILAVLAEYDSRATFCVVGNKVESYAGVLRRIIAGGNEIASHTWSHKKLTTLSAAGIRSQLERTNEIVAQVTGGYQIKVLRPPYGSFNKTLRSVCAEMGLVIAEWEIDTLDWNNRNANKTYSNIMKGAKDGVIILCHDLYQTTATAIERAIPDLVNKGFQLVTVSELLSFHKDGAQPGTVYARVDPENKITGE
;
A
#
# COMPACT_ATOMS: atom_id res chain seq x y z
N MET A 1 -66.03 -24.32 -19.53
CA MET A 1 -64.76 -24.82 -18.89
C MET A 1 -63.60 -25.17 -19.86
N LYS A 2 -63.78 -25.25 -21.16
CA LYS A 2 -62.68 -25.54 -22.12
C LYS A 2 -61.91 -24.31 -22.65
N ARG A 3 -62.31 -23.10 -22.37
CA ARG A 3 -61.59 -21.86 -22.80
C ARG A 3 -60.74 -21.21 -21.70
N LEU A 4 -60.89 -21.63 -20.44
CA LEU A 4 -60.03 -21.16 -19.33
C LEU A 4 -58.70 -21.92 -19.21
N PHE A 5 -58.67 -23.17 -19.69
CA PHE A 5 -57.44 -24.02 -19.64
C PHE A 5 -56.41 -23.64 -20.73
N ALA A 6 -56.84 -23.05 -21.84
CA ALA A 6 -55.92 -22.63 -22.92
C ALA A 6 -55.14 -21.38 -22.59
N TRP A 7 -55.60 -20.52 -21.70
CA TRP A 7 -54.91 -19.27 -21.27
C TRP A 7 -53.91 -19.55 -20.12
N LEU A 8 -54.12 -20.57 -19.30
CA LEU A 8 -53.18 -20.98 -18.27
C LEU A 8 -51.98 -21.77 -18.83
N LEU A 9 -52.15 -22.50 -19.93
CA LEU A 9 -51.04 -23.16 -20.63
C LEU A 9 -50.19 -22.16 -21.47
N ALA A 10 -50.82 -21.12 -22.01
CA ALA A 10 -50.07 -20.06 -22.74
C ALA A 10 -49.28 -19.13 -21.81
N ALA A 11 -49.76 -18.91 -20.58
CA ALA A 11 -49.05 -18.14 -19.58
C ALA A 11 -47.87 -18.95 -18.98
N ALA A 12 -47.99 -20.29 -18.87
CA ALA A 12 -46.91 -21.16 -18.39
C ALA A 12 -45.80 -21.37 -19.43
N LEU A 13 -46.08 -21.22 -20.73
CA LEU A 13 -45.07 -21.30 -21.81
C LEU A 13 -44.40 -19.95 -22.12
N PHE A 14 -44.93 -18.82 -21.61
CA PHE A 14 -44.29 -17.49 -21.75
C PHE A 14 -43.31 -17.19 -20.62
N PHE A 15 -43.30 -17.98 -19.52
CA PHE A 15 -42.31 -17.82 -18.43
C PHE A 15 -41.09 -18.74 -18.57
N SER A 16 -41.02 -19.58 -19.59
CA SER A 16 -39.88 -20.48 -19.82
C SER A 16 -38.92 -20.03 -20.94
N LEU A 17 -39.07 -18.80 -21.44
CA LEU A 17 -38.19 -18.20 -22.43
C LEU A 17 -37.82 -16.76 -22.01
N LEU A 18 -37.47 -16.58 -20.74
CA LEU A 18 -36.55 -15.47 -20.43
C LEU A 18 -35.19 -15.98 -20.89
N PRO A 19 -34.51 -15.25 -21.79
CA PRO A 19 -33.16 -15.59 -22.16
C PRO A 19 -32.36 -15.65 -20.85
N VAL A 20 -31.66 -16.75 -20.60
CA VAL A 20 -30.48 -16.76 -19.77
C VAL A 20 -29.68 -15.57 -20.26
N SER A 21 -29.54 -14.54 -19.45
CA SER A 21 -28.74 -13.36 -19.78
C SER A 21 -27.40 -13.91 -20.22
N GLN A 22 -27.12 -13.87 -21.52
CA GLN A 22 -25.77 -14.04 -22.00
C GLN A 22 -24.96 -13.05 -21.18
N ALA A 23 -23.91 -13.54 -20.52
CA ALA A 23 -22.94 -12.65 -19.93
C ALA A 23 -22.58 -11.67 -21.03
N GLU A 24 -22.91 -10.37 -20.83
CA GLU A 24 -22.60 -9.33 -21.79
C GLU A 24 -21.07 -9.35 -21.93
N GLU A 25 -20.60 -9.83 -23.07
CA GLU A 25 -19.20 -9.93 -23.37
C GLU A 25 -18.63 -8.51 -23.41
N ILE A 26 -17.71 -8.22 -22.50
CA ILE A 26 -17.08 -6.90 -22.44
C ILE A 26 -16.22 -6.76 -23.66
N THR A 27 -16.57 -5.84 -24.54
CA THR A 27 -15.74 -5.46 -25.65
C THR A 27 -14.92 -4.22 -25.27
N TYR A 28 -13.61 -4.35 -25.30
CA TYR A 28 -12.70 -3.23 -25.20
C TYR A 28 -12.34 -2.73 -26.60
N THR A 29 -12.43 -1.44 -26.80
CA THR A 29 -12.00 -0.78 -28.02
C THR A 29 -10.72 -0.02 -27.74
N GLY A 30 -9.69 -0.24 -28.53
CA GLY A 30 -8.45 0.55 -28.51
C GLY A 30 -8.42 1.52 -29.68
N VAL A 31 -8.04 2.77 -29.44
CA VAL A 31 -7.83 3.76 -30.50
C VAL A 31 -6.33 4.02 -30.61
N VAL A 32 -5.75 3.87 -31.81
CA VAL A 32 -4.32 4.13 -32.05
C VAL A 32 -4.02 5.61 -31.78
N ASN A 33 -3.13 5.92 -30.83
CA ASN A 33 -2.78 7.28 -30.41
C ASN A 33 -1.46 7.82 -30.99
N THR A 34 -0.75 7.01 -31.78
CA THR A 34 0.51 7.38 -32.43
C THR A 34 0.37 7.52 -33.97
N LYS A 35 1.32 8.20 -34.62
CA LYS A 35 1.30 8.39 -36.09
C LYS A 35 1.32 7.08 -36.86
N SER A 36 1.98 6.04 -36.31
CA SER A 36 2.14 4.74 -36.99
C SER A 36 2.34 3.66 -35.95
N LEU A 37 1.48 2.64 -35.94
CA LEU A 37 1.53 1.50 -35.03
C LEU A 37 1.50 0.20 -35.82
N HIS A 38 2.48 -0.67 -35.58
CA HIS A 38 2.54 -1.97 -36.21
C HIS A 38 1.64 -2.99 -35.51
N LEU A 39 0.85 -3.69 -36.30
CA LEU A 39 0.22 -4.95 -35.90
C LEU A 39 1.22 -6.07 -36.19
N ARG A 40 1.58 -6.86 -35.19
CA ARG A 40 2.59 -7.90 -35.27
C ARG A 40 1.98 -9.29 -35.09
N LYS A 41 2.68 -10.31 -35.61
CA LYS A 41 2.23 -11.70 -35.50
C LYS A 41 2.34 -12.25 -34.06
N GLU A 42 3.28 -11.73 -33.27
CA GLU A 42 3.60 -12.16 -31.91
C GLU A 42 3.83 -10.93 -31.01
N PRO A 43 3.67 -11.05 -29.66
CA PRO A 43 3.83 -9.94 -28.73
C PRO A 43 5.31 -9.63 -28.44
N ASN A 44 6.07 -9.27 -29.47
CA ASN A 44 7.45 -8.81 -29.34
C ASN A 44 7.83 -7.82 -30.45
N ALA A 45 8.79 -6.95 -30.16
CA ALA A 45 9.16 -5.85 -31.06
C ALA A 45 9.90 -6.30 -32.33
N SER A 46 10.44 -7.50 -32.40
CA SER A 46 11.11 -8.09 -33.57
C SER A 46 10.20 -8.98 -34.43
N ALA A 47 8.99 -9.28 -33.95
CA ALA A 47 8.04 -10.11 -34.66
C ALA A 47 7.63 -9.50 -36.01
N LYS A 48 7.28 -10.38 -36.97
CA LYS A 48 6.85 -9.99 -38.30
C LYS A 48 5.66 -9.02 -38.23
N VAL A 49 5.79 -7.88 -38.91
CA VAL A 49 4.69 -6.91 -39.07
C VAL A 49 3.65 -7.49 -40.02
N VAL A 50 2.42 -7.58 -39.56
CA VAL A 50 1.25 -8.03 -40.33
C VAL A 50 0.65 -6.85 -41.08
N ASN A 51 0.54 -5.69 -40.40
CA ASN A 51 0.05 -4.45 -40.99
C ASN A 51 0.52 -3.25 -40.17
N THR A 52 0.27 -2.04 -40.65
CA THR A 52 0.57 -0.78 -39.96
C THR A 52 -0.65 0.13 -40.00
N TYR A 53 -0.99 0.71 -38.86
CA TYR A 53 -2.16 1.57 -38.72
C TYR A 53 -1.76 2.94 -38.21
N SER A 54 -2.49 3.95 -38.63
CA SER A 54 -2.30 5.34 -38.23
C SER A 54 -3.19 5.74 -37.06
N ARG A 55 -2.87 6.88 -36.44
CA ARG A 55 -3.65 7.50 -35.37
C ARG A 55 -5.15 7.54 -35.71
N GLY A 56 -5.98 7.25 -34.73
CA GLY A 56 -7.44 7.23 -34.84
C GLY A 56 -8.00 5.89 -35.32
N LYS A 57 -7.15 4.91 -35.67
CA LYS A 57 -7.65 3.59 -36.04
C LYS A 57 -8.20 2.86 -34.83
N GLU A 58 -9.47 2.48 -34.88
CA GLU A 58 -10.13 1.65 -33.88
C GLU A 58 -9.83 0.17 -34.08
N VAL A 59 -9.62 -0.52 -32.97
CA VAL A 59 -9.36 -1.97 -32.88
C VAL A 59 -10.14 -2.56 -31.71
N THR A 60 -10.59 -3.81 -31.83
CA THR A 60 -11.18 -4.54 -30.71
C THR A 60 -10.05 -5.21 -29.93
N ILE A 61 -10.00 -4.99 -28.62
CA ILE A 61 -9.03 -5.64 -27.73
C ILE A 61 -9.59 -7.03 -27.35
N LEU A 62 -8.81 -8.07 -27.66
CA LEU A 62 -9.14 -9.45 -27.30
C LEU A 62 -8.47 -9.89 -25.99
N GLU A 63 -7.21 -9.49 -25.81
CA GLU A 63 -6.39 -9.78 -24.63
C GLU A 63 -5.46 -8.59 -24.38
N ASN A 64 -5.10 -8.31 -23.13
CA ASN A 64 -4.15 -7.26 -22.76
C ASN A 64 -3.28 -7.76 -21.61
N ASP A 65 -1.96 -7.85 -21.83
CA ASP A 65 -0.97 -8.25 -20.81
C ASP A 65 -0.26 -7.04 -20.16
N GLY A 66 -0.75 -5.82 -20.43
CA GLY A 66 -0.15 -4.56 -19.97
C GLY A 66 0.92 -4.01 -20.92
N THR A 67 1.69 -4.84 -21.59
CA THR A 67 2.72 -4.43 -22.56
C THR A 67 2.21 -4.56 -24.00
N TRP A 68 1.48 -5.63 -24.28
CA TRP A 68 0.91 -5.95 -25.58
C TRP A 68 -0.58 -6.25 -25.49
N CYS A 69 -1.32 -5.71 -26.43
CA CYS A 69 -2.70 -6.07 -26.67
C CYS A 69 -2.79 -7.02 -27.88
N LYS A 70 -3.44 -8.15 -27.69
CA LYS A 70 -3.95 -8.94 -28.81
C LYS A 70 -5.21 -8.25 -29.30
N VAL A 71 -5.21 -7.82 -30.54
CA VAL A 71 -6.27 -6.99 -31.11
C VAL A 71 -6.84 -7.61 -32.38
N GLN A 72 -8.12 -7.35 -32.59
CA GLN A 72 -8.79 -7.62 -33.86
C GLN A 72 -9.05 -6.31 -34.59
N VAL A 73 -8.63 -6.23 -35.84
CA VAL A 73 -8.86 -5.08 -36.73
C VAL A 73 -9.83 -5.48 -37.80
N GLY A 74 -11.01 -4.86 -37.78
CA GLY A 74 -12.12 -5.27 -38.67
C GLY A 74 -12.59 -6.69 -38.37
N LYS A 75 -13.11 -7.41 -39.39
CA LYS A 75 -13.77 -8.71 -39.16
C LYS A 75 -12.83 -9.91 -39.08
N LYS A 76 -11.57 -9.82 -39.53
CA LYS A 76 -10.71 -11.01 -39.72
C LYS A 76 -9.24 -10.87 -39.35
N THR A 77 -8.72 -9.66 -39.13
CA THR A 77 -7.28 -9.48 -38.92
C THR A 77 -6.96 -9.43 -37.43
N VAL A 78 -6.24 -10.42 -36.93
CA VAL A 78 -5.81 -10.52 -35.56
C VAL A 78 -4.29 -10.45 -35.47
N GLY A 79 -3.78 -9.78 -34.42
CA GLY A 79 -2.35 -9.66 -34.12
C GLY A 79 -2.12 -8.89 -32.85
N TYR A 80 -0.89 -8.43 -32.64
CA TYR A 80 -0.46 -7.79 -31.40
C TYR A 80 -0.02 -6.34 -31.64
N MET A 81 -0.47 -5.43 -30.79
CA MET A 81 -0.07 -4.03 -30.74
C MET A 81 0.44 -3.68 -29.34
N MET A 82 1.41 -2.78 -29.22
CA MET A 82 1.88 -2.32 -27.91
C MET A 82 0.81 -1.48 -27.22
N THR A 83 0.47 -1.85 -25.98
CA THR A 83 -0.59 -1.24 -25.16
C THR A 83 -0.44 0.27 -25.02
N LYS A 84 0.78 0.77 -24.77
CA LYS A 84 1.08 2.21 -24.62
C LYS A 84 0.73 3.10 -25.82
N TYR A 85 0.46 2.51 -26.97
CA TYR A 85 0.06 3.23 -28.19
C TYR A 85 -1.43 3.07 -28.52
N LEU A 86 -2.22 2.57 -27.58
CA LEU A 86 -3.65 2.41 -27.69
C LEU A 86 -4.35 3.16 -26.55
N ASP A 87 -5.27 4.06 -26.88
CA ASP A 87 -6.22 4.61 -25.93
C ASP A 87 -7.35 3.60 -25.81
N ILE A 88 -7.37 2.85 -24.69
CA ILE A 88 -8.31 1.74 -24.48
C ILE A 88 -9.56 2.27 -23.78
N GLN A 89 -10.72 2.03 -24.39
CA GLN A 89 -12.03 2.36 -23.85
C GLN A 89 -12.82 1.07 -23.65
N SER A 90 -13.52 0.97 -22.51
CA SER A 90 -14.48 -0.11 -22.28
C SER A 90 -15.86 0.31 -22.81
N SER A 91 -16.69 -0.67 -23.14
CA SER A 91 -18.11 -0.43 -23.49
C SER A 91 -18.97 0.08 -22.33
N TYR A 92 -18.38 0.25 -21.14
CA TYR A 92 -19.07 0.71 -19.94
C TYR A 92 -18.47 2.01 -19.42
N ALA A 93 -19.31 2.83 -18.78
CA ALA A 93 -18.84 4.01 -18.07
C ALA A 93 -17.96 3.58 -16.89
N HIS A 94 -16.78 4.13 -16.79
CA HIS A 94 -15.94 4.01 -15.60
C HIS A 94 -16.37 5.08 -14.60
N LEU A 95 -16.94 4.67 -13.46
CA LEU A 95 -17.38 5.58 -12.40
C LEU A 95 -16.32 5.75 -11.30
N GLY A 96 -15.29 4.89 -11.28
CA GLY A 96 -14.24 4.88 -10.28
C GLY A 96 -13.90 3.47 -9.81
N TRP A 97 -13.08 3.41 -8.78
CA TRP A 97 -12.66 2.17 -8.13
C TRP A 97 -13.14 2.14 -6.69
N GLY A 98 -13.33 0.95 -6.15
CA GLY A 98 -13.66 0.73 -4.76
C GLY A 98 -13.07 -0.57 -4.22
N VAL A 99 -13.05 -0.68 -2.90
CA VAL A 99 -12.66 -1.89 -2.18
C VAL A 99 -13.89 -2.45 -1.49
N THR A 100 -14.13 -3.73 -1.67
CA THR A 100 -15.28 -4.41 -1.05
C THR A 100 -15.08 -4.59 0.45
N GLU A 101 -16.13 -4.32 1.21
CA GLU A 101 -16.18 -4.57 2.65
C GLU A 101 -17.33 -5.55 2.95
N ALA A 102 -17.03 -6.62 3.68
CA ALA A 102 -18.03 -7.58 4.10
C ALA A 102 -18.06 -7.70 5.63
N ASP A 103 -19.24 -7.93 6.18
CA ASP A 103 -19.44 -8.24 7.61
C ASP A 103 -18.84 -9.61 8.00
N GLY A 104 -18.31 -10.33 7.03
CA GLY A 104 -17.65 -11.64 7.11
C GLY A 104 -16.52 -11.73 6.08
N THR A 105 -16.06 -12.96 5.82
CA THR A 105 -14.95 -13.21 4.89
C THR A 105 -15.38 -13.06 3.42
N VAL A 106 -16.65 -13.30 3.09
CA VAL A 106 -17.14 -13.40 1.72
C VAL A 106 -18.25 -12.39 1.44
N LEU A 107 -18.18 -11.75 0.28
CA LEU A 107 -19.18 -10.82 -0.24
C LEU A 107 -19.87 -11.39 -1.47
N ASN A 108 -21.19 -11.29 -1.50
CA ASN A 108 -22.00 -11.72 -2.63
C ASN A 108 -22.19 -10.59 -3.65
N LEU A 109 -21.82 -10.84 -4.90
CA LEU A 109 -22.18 -10.04 -6.06
C LEU A 109 -23.46 -10.63 -6.69
N ARG A 110 -24.46 -9.79 -7.00
CA ARG A 110 -25.78 -10.22 -7.39
C ARG A 110 -26.09 -9.88 -8.85
N SER A 111 -27.07 -10.58 -9.43
CA SER A 111 -27.53 -10.36 -10.81
C SER A 111 -28.27 -9.04 -11.02
N GLY A 112 -28.71 -8.36 -9.97
CA GLY A 112 -29.47 -7.12 -10.02
C GLY A 112 -29.32 -6.30 -8.75
N ALA A 113 -29.75 -5.04 -8.81
CA ALA A 113 -29.72 -4.07 -7.71
C ALA A 113 -30.81 -4.39 -6.67
N GLY A 114 -30.61 -5.39 -5.84
CA GLY A 114 -31.55 -5.79 -4.80
C GLY A 114 -31.10 -7.00 -4.01
N SER A 115 -31.45 -7.04 -2.71
CA SER A 115 -31.07 -8.14 -1.81
C SER A 115 -31.70 -9.50 -2.18
N GLY A 116 -32.83 -9.48 -2.90
CA GLY A 116 -33.48 -10.67 -3.42
C GLY A 116 -32.99 -11.16 -4.80
N ALA A 117 -32.06 -10.41 -5.44
CA ALA A 117 -31.48 -10.85 -6.69
C ALA A 117 -30.52 -12.03 -6.47
N ALA A 118 -30.45 -12.94 -7.45
CA ALA A 118 -29.59 -14.12 -7.37
C ALA A 118 -28.12 -13.74 -7.21
N VAL A 119 -27.38 -14.51 -6.44
CA VAL A 119 -25.91 -14.37 -6.33
C VAL A 119 -25.29 -14.91 -7.60
N VAL A 120 -24.52 -14.10 -8.31
CA VAL A 120 -23.84 -14.50 -9.56
C VAL A 120 -22.35 -14.72 -9.36
N TYR A 121 -21.78 -14.13 -8.31
CA TYR A 121 -20.37 -14.28 -7.96
C TYR A 121 -20.15 -13.99 -6.48
N LYS A 122 -19.09 -14.55 -5.92
CA LYS A 122 -18.64 -14.27 -4.55
C LYS A 122 -17.20 -13.79 -4.57
N THR A 123 -16.88 -12.81 -3.74
CA THR A 123 -15.53 -12.29 -3.56
C THR A 123 -15.23 -12.12 -2.08
N MET A 124 -13.97 -11.91 -1.75
CA MET A 124 -13.58 -11.61 -0.38
C MET A 124 -13.79 -10.13 -0.05
N SER A 125 -13.89 -9.83 1.23
CA SER A 125 -13.70 -8.48 1.74
C SER A 125 -12.29 -8.01 1.39
N GLY A 126 -12.17 -6.79 0.91
CA GLY A 126 -10.90 -6.20 0.47
C GLY A 126 -10.59 -6.37 -1.02
N ALA A 127 -11.49 -6.95 -1.82
CA ALA A 127 -11.29 -7.03 -3.26
C ALA A 127 -11.47 -5.67 -3.93
N ALA A 128 -10.52 -5.29 -4.79
CA ALA A 128 -10.65 -4.11 -5.64
C ALA A 128 -11.67 -4.38 -6.75
N VAL A 129 -12.64 -3.49 -6.89
CA VAL A 129 -13.70 -3.57 -7.89
C VAL A 129 -13.81 -2.27 -8.67
N GLU A 130 -13.99 -2.38 -9.98
CA GLU A 130 -14.33 -1.22 -10.82
C GLU A 130 -15.83 -0.94 -10.72
N LEU A 131 -16.17 0.31 -10.47
CA LEU A 131 -17.56 0.75 -10.45
C LEU A 131 -17.98 1.17 -11.87
N VAL A 132 -19.03 0.54 -12.39
CA VAL A 132 -19.45 0.74 -13.78
C VAL A 132 -20.88 1.30 -13.90
N GLU A 133 -21.69 1.18 -12.86
CA GLU A 133 -23.06 1.70 -12.83
C GLU A 133 -23.50 1.95 -11.39
N GLU A 134 -24.43 2.90 -11.21
CA GLU A 134 -25.01 3.23 -9.92
C GLU A 134 -26.53 3.21 -10.01
N GLN A 135 -27.19 2.45 -9.12
CA GLN A 135 -28.64 2.40 -9.04
C GLN A 135 -29.12 2.37 -7.58
N GLY A 136 -29.67 3.48 -7.12
CA GLY A 136 -30.16 3.62 -5.75
C GLY A 136 -29.06 3.35 -4.71
N ALA A 137 -29.26 2.35 -3.85
CA ALA A 137 -28.31 1.93 -2.82
C ALA A 137 -27.26 0.92 -3.31
N TRP A 138 -27.15 0.69 -4.62
CA TRP A 138 -26.32 -0.36 -5.23
C TRP A 138 -25.35 0.22 -6.24
N TYR A 139 -24.14 -0.40 -6.29
CA TYR A 139 -23.20 -0.27 -7.40
C TYR A 139 -23.22 -1.55 -8.23
N ARG A 140 -23.23 -1.43 -9.56
CA ARG A 140 -22.78 -2.49 -10.45
C ARG A 140 -21.27 -2.39 -10.51
N VAL A 141 -20.62 -3.48 -10.18
CA VAL A 141 -19.16 -3.55 -10.14
C VAL A 141 -18.66 -4.60 -11.10
N ARG A 142 -17.43 -4.39 -11.59
CA ARG A 142 -16.67 -5.37 -12.32
C ARG A 142 -15.54 -5.87 -11.45
N LEU A 143 -15.42 -7.18 -11.34
CA LEU A 143 -14.31 -7.87 -10.73
C LEU A 143 -13.78 -8.90 -11.74
N GLU A 144 -12.53 -8.74 -12.17
CA GLU A 144 -11.99 -9.50 -13.31
C GLU A 144 -12.86 -9.32 -14.57
N ASN A 145 -13.35 -10.40 -15.14
CA ASN A 145 -14.24 -10.40 -16.32
C ASN A 145 -15.72 -10.60 -15.95
N ARG A 146 -16.11 -10.35 -14.70
CA ARG A 146 -17.45 -10.61 -14.20
C ARG A 146 -18.09 -9.35 -13.66
N PHE A 147 -19.41 -9.23 -13.86
CA PHE A 147 -20.21 -8.16 -13.31
C PHE A 147 -21.14 -8.66 -12.23
N GLY A 148 -21.37 -7.83 -11.23
CA GLY A 148 -22.38 -8.09 -10.23
C GLY A 148 -22.77 -6.82 -9.50
N TRP A 149 -23.90 -6.85 -8.80
CA TRP A 149 -24.39 -5.75 -8.00
C TRP A 149 -24.02 -5.96 -6.54
N VAL A 150 -23.55 -4.90 -5.89
CA VAL A 150 -23.17 -4.86 -4.49
C VAL A 150 -23.77 -3.61 -3.83
N GLU A 151 -24.12 -3.72 -2.55
CA GLU A 151 -24.60 -2.56 -1.78
C GLU A 151 -23.50 -1.52 -1.63
N LYS A 152 -23.81 -0.24 -1.83
CA LYS A 152 -22.86 0.87 -1.70
C LYS A 152 -22.15 0.91 -0.35
N ARG A 153 -22.86 0.58 0.74
CA ARG A 153 -22.32 0.53 2.09
C ARG A 153 -21.23 -0.54 2.28
N LYS A 154 -21.11 -1.46 1.32
CA LYS A 154 -20.13 -2.54 1.29
C LYS A 154 -18.99 -2.27 0.30
N VAL A 155 -18.85 -1.04 -0.13
CA VAL A 155 -17.77 -0.60 -1.02
C VAL A 155 -17.21 0.72 -0.50
N THR A 156 -15.96 0.70 -0.11
CA THR A 156 -15.21 1.93 0.16
C THR A 156 -14.65 2.44 -1.14
N LEU A 157 -15.03 3.68 -1.52
CA LEU A 157 -14.54 4.31 -2.74
C LEU A 157 -13.06 4.66 -2.60
N LEU A 158 -12.29 4.35 -3.64
CA LEU A 158 -10.91 4.78 -3.78
C LEU A 158 -10.90 6.16 -4.44
N THR A 159 -10.15 7.10 -3.85
CA THR A 159 -10.03 8.46 -4.37
C THR A 159 -8.72 8.57 -5.18
N GLY A 160 -8.79 9.23 -6.34
CA GLY A 160 -7.65 9.38 -7.26
C GLY A 160 -7.73 8.45 -8.47
N ASP A 161 -6.75 8.57 -9.37
CA ASP A 161 -6.64 7.71 -10.55
C ASP A 161 -6.04 6.36 -10.15
N PHE A 162 -6.87 5.51 -9.57
CA PHE A 162 -6.51 4.15 -9.25
C PHE A 162 -6.97 3.21 -10.35
N ALA A 163 -6.04 2.49 -10.96
CA ALA A 163 -6.31 1.34 -11.79
C ALA A 163 -5.38 0.20 -11.35
N PRO A 164 -5.90 -0.96 -10.90
CA PRO A 164 -5.07 -2.11 -10.62
C PRO A 164 -4.29 -2.48 -11.88
N GLY A 165 -2.97 -2.28 -11.84
CA GLY A 165 -2.06 -2.62 -12.93
C GLY A 165 -1.59 -4.07 -12.87
N TYR A 166 -1.02 -4.56 -13.98
CA TYR A 166 -0.24 -5.80 -14.00
C TYR A 166 1.23 -5.42 -13.90
N THR A 167 1.93 -5.95 -12.89
CA THR A 167 3.39 -5.84 -12.78
C THR A 167 4.04 -7.22 -12.88
N THR A 168 5.20 -7.28 -13.55
CA THR A 168 6.06 -8.47 -13.60
C THR A 168 7.19 -8.40 -12.59
N ASP A 169 7.40 -7.25 -11.95
CA ASP A 169 8.42 -7.08 -10.91
C ASP A 169 7.82 -7.46 -9.55
N ASP A 170 8.04 -8.70 -9.18
CA ASP A 170 7.34 -9.37 -8.10
C ASP A 170 8.16 -9.35 -6.81
N HIS A 171 7.96 -8.30 -6.00
CA HIS A 171 8.47 -8.23 -4.63
C HIS A 171 7.54 -8.94 -3.62
N SER A 172 6.50 -9.61 -4.09
CA SER A 172 5.57 -10.42 -3.31
C SER A 172 5.54 -11.85 -3.80
N GLU A 173 5.06 -12.72 -2.96
CA GLU A 173 4.89 -14.14 -3.28
C GLU A 173 3.41 -14.49 -3.30
N GLU A 174 2.96 -15.12 -4.38
CA GLU A 174 1.59 -15.62 -4.46
C GLU A 174 1.35 -16.74 -3.46
N MET A 175 0.22 -16.67 -2.75
CA MET A 175 -0.22 -17.71 -1.85
C MET A 175 -0.94 -18.80 -2.63
N THR A 176 -0.50 -20.04 -2.45
CA THR A 176 -1.13 -21.21 -3.01
C THR A 176 -1.30 -22.30 -1.96
N LEU A 177 -2.26 -23.20 -2.18
CA LEU A 177 -2.43 -24.37 -1.30
C LEU A 177 -1.16 -25.23 -1.22
N ALA A 178 -0.42 -25.37 -2.33
CA ALA A 178 0.84 -26.12 -2.36
C ALA A 178 1.91 -25.46 -1.48
N ARG A 179 2.03 -24.14 -1.56
CA ARG A 179 2.95 -23.35 -0.72
C ARG A 179 2.58 -23.47 0.76
N MET A 180 1.30 -23.34 1.10
CA MET A 180 0.81 -23.50 2.47
C MET A 180 1.06 -24.92 3.01
N ALA A 181 0.87 -25.95 2.20
CA ALA A 181 1.12 -27.33 2.61
C ALA A 181 2.62 -27.60 2.92
N SER A 182 3.53 -26.90 2.25
CA SER A 182 4.99 -26.95 2.49
C SER A 182 5.49 -25.95 3.52
N ALA A 183 4.63 -25.09 4.04
CA ALA A 183 5.01 -24.00 4.95
C ALA A 183 5.44 -24.52 6.34
N THR A 184 6.20 -23.68 7.04
CA THR A 184 6.66 -23.95 8.41
C THR A 184 5.47 -24.07 9.37
N ARG A 185 5.56 -25.06 10.27
CA ARG A 185 4.61 -25.30 11.36
C ARG A 185 5.36 -25.39 12.68
N SER A 186 5.75 -24.24 13.21
CA SER A 186 6.70 -24.15 14.33
C SER A 186 6.10 -24.43 15.70
N PHE A 187 4.77 -24.56 15.80
CA PHE A 187 4.08 -24.90 17.05
C PHE A 187 2.72 -25.57 16.78
N GLY A 188 2.16 -26.22 17.83
CA GLY A 188 0.91 -26.96 17.76
C GLY A 188 1.04 -28.33 17.10
N SER A 189 -0.07 -29.07 17.11
CA SER A 189 -0.25 -30.30 16.36
C SER A 189 -1.17 -30.07 15.16
N THR A 190 -1.10 -30.95 14.17
CA THR A 190 -1.93 -30.84 12.95
C THR A 190 -3.17 -31.74 13.05
N THR A 191 -4.31 -31.20 12.67
CA THR A 191 -5.56 -31.95 12.50
C THR A 191 -6.03 -31.81 11.06
N THR A 192 -6.54 -32.90 10.46
CA THR A 192 -7.17 -32.87 9.14
C THR A 192 -8.56 -33.51 9.23
N VAL A 193 -9.55 -32.78 8.71
CA VAL A 193 -10.94 -33.29 8.55
C VAL A 193 -11.24 -33.31 7.07
N SER A 194 -11.69 -34.45 6.56
CA SER A 194 -11.96 -34.60 5.14
C SER A 194 -13.23 -35.40 4.87
N ARG A 195 -13.86 -35.16 3.71
CA ARG A 195 -15.00 -35.88 3.17
C ARG A 195 -14.88 -35.96 1.66
N SER A 196 -15.29 -37.08 1.10
CA SER A 196 -15.38 -37.28 -0.36
C SER A 196 -16.65 -38.07 -0.67
N GLU A 197 -17.62 -37.44 -1.32
CA GLU A 197 -18.87 -38.03 -1.74
C GLU A 197 -19.22 -37.55 -3.15
N GLY A 198 -19.08 -38.44 -4.13
CA GLY A 198 -19.34 -38.12 -5.53
C GLY A 198 -18.43 -37.00 -6.02
N ASP A 199 -19.02 -35.89 -6.43
CA ASP A 199 -18.36 -34.69 -6.92
C ASP A 199 -18.13 -33.61 -5.83
N PHE A 200 -18.51 -33.92 -4.57
CA PHE A 200 -18.32 -33.04 -3.41
C PHE A 200 -17.16 -33.52 -2.56
N THR A 201 -16.10 -32.70 -2.44
CA THR A 201 -14.91 -33.04 -1.65
C THR A 201 -14.45 -31.90 -0.79
N TYR A 202 -13.98 -32.21 0.42
CA TYR A 202 -13.19 -31.21 1.20
C TYR A 202 -12.08 -31.87 2.00
N SER A 203 -11.03 -31.07 2.29
CA SER A 203 -9.93 -31.43 3.17
C SER A 203 -9.46 -30.18 3.91
N LEU A 204 -9.74 -30.11 5.19
CA LEU A 204 -9.43 -28.96 6.05
C LEU A 204 -8.30 -29.36 7.00
N THR A 205 -7.10 -28.84 6.74
CA THR A 205 -5.90 -29.06 7.56
C THR A 205 -5.64 -27.81 8.38
N TYR A 206 -5.65 -27.93 9.71
CA TYR A 206 -5.50 -26.81 10.63
C TYR A 206 -4.75 -27.22 11.91
N PRO A 207 -4.17 -26.26 12.67
CA PRO A 207 -3.46 -26.54 13.89
C PRO A 207 -4.40 -26.69 15.10
N VAL A 208 -3.93 -27.47 16.07
CA VAL A 208 -4.35 -27.39 17.48
C VAL A 208 -3.18 -26.74 18.22
N THR A 209 -3.34 -25.49 18.60
CA THR A 209 -2.26 -24.65 19.14
C THR A 209 -1.99 -24.88 20.62
N GLY A 210 -2.96 -25.45 21.33
CA GLY A 210 -2.96 -25.56 22.79
C GLY A 210 -3.35 -24.24 23.50
N VAL A 211 -3.67 -23.19 22.75
CA VAL A 211 -4.24 -21.94 23.26
C VAL A 211 -5.74 -21.97 23.01
N ALA A 212 -6.53 -22.18 24.07
CA ALA A 212 -7.96 -22.46 23.99
C ALA A 212 -8.73 -21.45 23.12
N ALA A 213 -8.48 -20.13 23.31
CA ALA A 213 -9.14 -19.09 22.54
C ALA A 213 -8.82 -19.17 21.03
N ALA A 214 -7.59 -19.52 20.67
CA ALA A 214 -7.17 -19.69 19.29
C ALA A 214 -7.79 -20.95 18.67
N ASP A 215 -7.79 -22.08 19.41
CA ASP A 215 -8.34 -23.35 18.94
C ASP A 215 -9.85 -23.24 18.72
N GLU A 216 -10.57 -22.53 19.60
CA GLU A 216 -12.00 -22.21 19.40
C GLU A 216 -12.21 -21.30 18.19
N ARG A 217 -11.38 -20.29 17.98
CA ARG A 217 -11.48 -19.38 16.84
C ARG A 217 -11.22 -20.10 15.52
N ILE A 218 -10.21 -20.96 15.47
CA ILE A 218 -9.87 -21.79 14.30
C ILE A 218 -11.02 -22.73 13.99
N LYS A 219 -11.55 -23.42 14.98
CA LYS A 219 -12.68 -24.33 14.84
C LYS A 219 -13.93 -23.61 14.34
N ALA A 220 -14.27 -22.47 14.92
CA ALA A 220 -15.42 -21.68 14.48
C ALA A 220 -15.27 -21.20 13.04
N TRP A 221 -14.08 -20.75 12.64
CA TRP A 221 -13.81 -20.32 11.28
C TRP A 221 -13.90 -21.49 10.28
N THR A 222 -13.31 -22.63 10.59
CA THR A 222 -13.37 -23.81 9.72
C THR A 222 -14.79 -24.34 9.55
N GLN A 223 -15.59 -24.33 10.60
CA GLN A 223 -17.00 -24.71 10.54
C GLN A 223 -17.83 -23.74 9.70
N GLU A 224 -17.63 -22.43 9.88
CA GLU A 224 -18.36 -21.42 9.14
C GLU A 224 -18.00 -21.42 7.65
N THR A 225 -16.72 -21.50 7.30
CA THR A 225 -16.29 -21.54 5.89
C THR A 225 -16.73 -22.83 5.20
N LEU A 226 -16.75 -23.97 5.91
CA LEU A 226 -17.31 -25.21 5.41
C LEU A 226 -18.84 -25.09 5.17
N ARG A 227 -19.58 -24.51 6.11
CA ARG A 227 -21.01 -24.25 5.99
C ARG A 227 -21.33 -23.39 4.76
N VAL A 228 -20.51 -22.35 4.51
CA VAL A 228 -20.65 -21.50 3.32
C VAL A 228 -20.41 -22.31 2.05
N PHE A 229 -19.35 -23.11 2.01
CA PHE A 229 -19.05 -23.99 0.88
C PHE A 229 -20.18 -25.00 0.60
N GLU A 230 -20.73 -25.63 1.64
CA GLU A 230 -21.85 -26.55 1.52
C GLU A 230 -23.12 -25.85 0.99
N ALA A 231 -23.40 -24.66 1.46
CA ALA A 231 -24.54 -23.86 0.98
C ALA A 231 -24.36 -23.49 -0.50
N ASP A 232 -23.18 -23.07 -0.91
CA ASP A 232 -22.87 -22.73 -2.29
C ASP A 232 -22.94 -23.96 -3.22
N TYR A 233 -22.46 -25.10 -2.75
CA TYR A 233 -22.60 -26.36 -3.47
C TYR A 233 -24.09 -26.70 -3.68
N ASN A 234 -24.90 -26.64 -2.64
CA ASN A 234 -26.34 -26.96 -2.73
C ASN A 234 -27.10 -25.99 -3.66
N GLU A 235 -26.68 -24.70 -3.70
CA GLU A 235 -27.34 -23.71 -4.53
C GLU A 235 -26.92 -23.80 -6.01
N PHE A 236 -25.66 -24.11 -6.30
CA PHE A 236 -25.08 -23.89 -7.64
C PHE A 236 -24.64 -25.16 -8.35
N HIS A 237 -24.60 -26.36 -7.70
CA HIS A 237 -24.00 -27.55 -8.31
C HIS A 237 -24.84 -28.21 -9.40
N GLN A 238 -26.13 -27.88 -9.55
CA GLN A 238 -27.05 -28.58 -10.47
C GLN A 238 -26.48 -28.73 -11.88
N GLY A 239 -26.16 -30.00 -12.27
CA GLY A 239 -25.79 -30.38 -13.64
C GLY A 239 -24.33 -30.12 -14.04
N THR A 240 -23.42 -29.82 -13.11
CA THR A 240 -21.99 -29.58 -13.40
C THR A 240 -21.08 -30.35 -12.43
N PRO A 241 -19.94 -30.92 -12.92
CA PRO A 241 -19.04 -31.69 -12.08
C PRO A 241 -18.23 -30.82 -11.11
N GLY A 242 -18.08 -31.31 -9.89
CA GLY A 242 -16.98 -31.03 -9.00
C GLY A 242 -17.09 -29.78 -8.14
N ALA A 243 -17.38 -29.95 -6.85
CA ALA A 243 -17.08 -28.96 -5.83
C ALA A 243 -15.97 -29.47 -4.93
N SER A 244 -14.99 -28.60 -4.66
CA SER A 244 -13.86 -28.92 -3.79
C SER A 244 -13.53 -27.78 -2.86
N TYR A 245 -13.19 -28.09 -1.59
CA TYR A 245 -12.68 -27.14 -0.64
C TYR A 245 -11.44 -27.68 0.06
N LYS A 246 -10.35 -26.96 0.01
CA LYS A 246 -9.12 -27.32 0.68
C LYS A 246 -8.62 -26.18 1.54
N VAL A 247 -8.20 -26.48 2.77
CA VAL A 247 -7.56 -25.57 3.71
C VAL A 247 -6.21 -26.13 4.11
N GLU A 248 -5.19 -25.29 4.09
CA GLU A 248 -3.85 -25.53 4.61
C GLU A 248 -3.44 -24.39 5.56
N TYR A 249 -2.40 -24.60 6.36
CA TYR A 249 -1.95 -23.55 7.28
C TYR A 249 -0.42 -23.46 7.40
N GLN A 250 0.04 -22.28 7.78
CA GLN A 250 1.39 -22.08 8.34
C GLN A 250 1.29 -21.65 9.79
N ALA A 251 2.26 -22.05 10.59
CA ALA A 251 2.42 -21.61 11.98
C ALA A 251 3.86 -21.19 12.21
N VAL A 252 4.06 -19.93 12.55
CA VAL A 252 5.37 -19.31 12.74
C VAL A 252 5.49 -18.68 14.13
N SER A 253 6.70 -18.43 14.58
CA SER A 253 6.96 -17.78 15.86
C SER A 253 7.85 -16.57 15.65
N LEU A 254 7.48 -15.44 16.24
CA LEU A 254 8.35 -14.29 16.40
C LEU A 254 9.48 -14.66 17.40
N ASP A 255 9.07 -15.19 18.55
CA ASP A 255 9.94 -15.65 19.64
C ASP A 255 9.24 -16.74 20.48
N SER A 256 9.69 -16.98 21.71
CA SER A 256 9.08 -17.95 22.63
C SER A 256 7.68 -17.53 23.08
N ARG A 257 7.40 -16.23 23.17
CA ARG A 257 6.13 -15.67 23.63
C ARG A 257 5.10 -15.51 22.52
N TYR A 258 5.50 -14.96 21.38
CA TYR A 258 4.56 -14.62 20.30
C TYR A 258 4.55 -15.67 19.20
N LYS A 259 3.38 -16.22 18.97
CA LYS A 259 3.09 -17.28 17.99
C LYS A 259 2.05 -16.80 17.01
N SER A 260 2.12 -17.26 15.77
CA SER A 260 1.18 -16.86 14.74
C SER A 260 0.73 -18.02 13.88
N VAL A 261 -0.53 -17.99 13.46
CA VAL A 261 -1.15 -18.95 12.56
C VAL A 261 -1.80 -18.21 11.41
N LEU A 262 -1.54 -18.67 10.20
CA LEU A 262 -2.33 -18.33 9.02
C LEU A 262 -2.98 -19.59 8.47
N LEU A 263 -4.30 -19.56 8.28
CA LEU A 263 -5.02 -20.54 7.49
C LEU A 263 -5.37 -19.91 6.15
N PHE A 264 -5.14 -20.66 5.08
CA PHE A 264 -5.50 -20.32 3.72
C PHE A 264 -6.34 -21.44 3.12
N GLY A 265 -7.50 -21.10 2.61
CA GLY A 265 -8.39 -22.05 1.95
C GLY A 265 -8.77 -21.58 0.56
N GLU A 266 -8.98 -22.55 -0.32
CA GLU A 266 -9.53 -22.34 -1.65
C GLU A 266 -10.69 -23.32 -1.84
N TYR A 267 -11.86 -22.80 -2.18
CA TYR A 267 -12.95 -23.65 -2.60
C TYR A 267 -13.44 -23.29 -4.01
N ARG A 268 -13.90 -24.32 -4.70
CA ARG A 268 -14.41 -24.22 -6.07
C ARG A 268 -15.79 -24.82 -6.14
N VAL A 269 -16.70 -24.10 -6.79
CA VAL A 269 -18.02 -24.59 -7.16
C VAL A 269 -18.27 -24.17 -8.60
N LYS A 270 -18.47 -25.13 -9.50
CA LYS A 270 -18.51 -24.89 -10.95
C LYS A 270 -17.21 -24.24 -11.45
N ASP A 271 -17.34 -23.12 -12.13
CA ASP A 271 -16.31 -22.32 -12.80
C ASP A 271 -15.79 -21.16 -11.95
N TRP A 272 -16.19 -21.04 -10.70
CA TRP A 272 -15.67 -20.00 -9.80
C TRP A 272 -14.96 -20.59 -8.58
N ALA A 273 -13.96 -19.84 -8.13
CA ALA A 273 -13.16 -20.16 -6.96
C ALA A 273 -13.19 -19.00 -5.97
N CYS A 274 -13.19 -19.34 -4.68
CA CYS A 274 -13.10 -18.37 -3.59
C CYS A 274 -11.95 -18.74 -2.66
N GLU A 275 -11.17 -17.75 -2.28
CA GLU A 275 -10.12 -17.89 -1.27
C GLU A 275 -10.66 -17.47 0.09
N THR A 276 -10.20 -18.13 1.14
CA THR A 276 -10.57 -17.85 2.53
C THR A 276 -9.31 -17.73 3.38
N LEU A 277 -9.26 -16.75 4.27
CA LEU A 277 -8.11 -16.50 5.13
C LEU A 277 -8.52 -16.31 6.59
N LEU A 278 -7.68 -16.81 7.50
CA LEU A 278 -7.69 -16.47 8.92
C LEU A 278 -6.26 -16.29 9.38
N ALA A 279 -5.93 -15.11 9.92
CA ALA A 279 -4.66 -14.84 10.56
C ALA A 279 -4.89 -14.58 12.05
N LEU A 280 -4.12 -15.25 12.90
CA LEU A 280 -4.16 -15.10 14.36
C LEU A 280 -2.75 -14.88 14.87
N ASN A 281 -2.57 -13.88 15.72
CA ASN A 281 -1.37 -13.67 16.50
C ASN A 281 -1.69 -13.92 17.98
N LEU A 282 -0.83 -14.64 18.65
CA LEU A 282 -1.07 -15.19 19.98
C LEU A 282 0.04 -14.78 20.94
N ASP A 283 -0.32 -14.35 22.13
CA ASP A 283 0.58 -14.31 23.26
C ASP A 283 0.49 -15.64 24.00
N ALA A 284 1.47 -16.52 23.81
CA ALA A 284 1.49 -17.84 24.42
C ALA A 284 1.68 -17.83 25.94
N VAL A 285 2.12 -16.71 26.51
CA VAL A 285 2.26 -16.53 27.97
C VAL A 285 0.91 -16.20 28.62
N THR A 286 0.13 -15.30 28.01
CA THR A 286 -1.18 -14.91 28.53
C THR A 286 -2.32 -15.80 28.01
N GLY A 287 -2.09 -16.56 26.95
CA GLY A 287 -3.11 -17.37 26.27
C GLY A 287 -4.14 -16.54 25.50
N GLN A 288 -3.80 -15.31 25.13
CA GLN A 288 -4.72 -14.39 24.46
C GLN A 288 -4.40 -14.25 22.96
N ILE A 289 -5.44 -14.00 22.17
CA ILE A 289 -5.30 -13.55 20.80
C ILE A 289 -4.95 -12.06 20.81
N ILE A 290 -3.91 -11.68 20.07
CA ILE A 290 -3.52 -10.29 19.87
C ILE A 290 -4.41 -9.72 18.77
N ASP A 291 -5.05 -8.59 19.04
CA ASP A 291 -5.79 -7.85 18.03
C ASP A 291 -4.81 -7.26 17.00
N ASN A 292 -4.95 -7.70 15.74
CA ASN A 292 -4.10 -7.25 14.64
C ASN A 292 -4.17 -5.72 14.43
N GLY A 293 -5.30 -5.07 14.75
CA GLY A 293 -5.45 -3.62 14.72
C GLY A 293 -4.50 -2.89 15.68
N ASN A 294 -4.04 -3.56 16.74
CA ASN A 294 -3.14 -3.00 17.74
C ASN A 294 -1.65 -3.35 17.51
N LEU A 295 -1.32 -4.15 16.48
CA LEU A 295 0.07 -4.55 16.23
C LEU A 295 1.01 -3.36 16.03
N PHE A 296 0.52 -2.29 15.45
CA PHE A 296 1.29 -1.09 15.12
C PHE A 296 0.87 0.12 15.96
N SER A 297 0.42 -0.10 17.19
CA SER A 297 -0.12 0.99 18.04
C SER A 297 0.91 2.03 18.46
N ALA A 298 2.22 1.79 18.32
CA ALA A 298 3.24 2.80 18.61
C ALA A 298 3.30 3.89 17.52
N ASP A 299 3.18 3.52 16.24
CA ASP A 299 3.05 4.47 15.13
C ASP A 299 2.24 3.84 13.96
N PRO A 300 0.91 3.83 14.06
CA PRO A 300 0.05 3.19 13.06
C PRO A 300 0.12 3.87 11.69
N MET A 301 0.34 5.19 11.66
CA MET A 301 0.39 5.95 10.41
C MET A 301 1.65 5.64 9.61
N ARG A 302 2.80 5.60 10.26
CA ARG A 302 4.06 5.21 9.61
C ARG A 302 3.98 3.77 9.11
N ALA A 303 3.42 2.84 9.89
CA ALA A 303 3.23 1.46 9.46
C ALA A 303 2.38 1.36 8.18
N LEU A 304 1.28 2.13 8.10
CA LEU A 304 0.44 2.21 6.91
C LEU A 304 1.18 2.78 5.70
N PHE A 305 1.98 3.82 5.88
CA PHE A 305 2.75 4.39 4.77
C PHE A 305 3.87 3.46 4.31
N CYS A 306 4.46 2.67 5.22
CA CYS A 306 5.38 1.59 4.85
C CYS A 306 4.67 0.55 3.97
N LEU A 307 3.47 0.13 4.36
CA LEU A 307 2.65 -0.79 3.58
C LEU A 307 2.27 -0.19 2.23
N ASP A 308 1.82 1.07 2.19
CA ASP A 308 1.48 1.79 0.96
C ASP A 308 2.65 1.82 -0.02
N SER A 309 3.84 2.16 0.48
CA SER A 309 5.07 2.18 -0.33
C SER A 309 5.46 0.81 -0.88
N LEU A 310 5.24 -0.27 -0.10
CA LEU A 310 5.49 -1.64 -0.55
C LEU A 310 4.43 -2.08 -1.56
N ALA A 311 3.17 -1.81 -1.29
CA ALA A 311 2.06 -2.15 -2.18
C ALA A 311 2.17 -1.40 -3.53
N ALA A 312 2.58 -0.14 -3.53
CA ALA A 312 2.81 0.64 -4.73
C ALA A 312 3.90 0.04 -5.64
N LYS A 313 4.97 -0.49 -5.04
CA LYS A 313 6.02 -1.22 -5.79
C LYS A 313 5.47 -2.48 -6.44
N LEU A 314 4.53 -3.18 -5.79
CA LEU A 314 3.88 -4.35 -6.36
C LEU A 314 3.03 -4.03 -7.58
N MET A 315 2.45 -2.86 -7.64
CA MET A 315 1.49 -2.47 -8.67
C MET A 315 2.12 -1.63 -9.78
N ASP A 316 3.41 -1.30 -9.68
CA ASP A 316 4.10 -0.36 -10.58
C ASP A 316 3.31 0.96 -10.74
N HIS A 317 2.59 1.35 -9.68
CA HIS A 317 1.82 2.59 -9.64
C HIS A 317 2.45 3.59 -8.69
N PRO A 318 2.62 4.86 -9.11
CA PRO A 318 2.97 5.92 -8.19
C PRO A 318 1.85 6.09 -7.15
N THR A 319 2.22 6.23 -5.88
CA THR A 319 1.27 6.45 -4.77
C THR A 319 0.62 7.84 -4.79
N ASP A 320 0.98 8.67 -5.76
CA ASP A 320 0.45 10.01 -5.91
C ASP A 320 -1.03 9.97 -6.31
N GLY A 321 -1.90 10.31 -5.41
CA GLY A 321 -3.37 10.25 -5.58
C GLY A 321 -4.03 9.06 -4.90
N TYR A 322 -3.27 8.09 -4.45
CA TYR A 322 -3.79 6.92 -3.77
C TYR A 322 -3.80 7.14 -2.24
N VAL A 323 -4.97 7.21 -1.65
CA VAL A 323 -5.13 7.33 -0.19
C VAL A 323 -5.64 5.99 0.34
N ILE A 324 -4.74 5.17 0.87
CA ILE A 324 -5.16 4.12 1.79
C ILE A 324 -5.82 4.84 2.97
N LYS A 325 -7.10 4.58 3.21
CA LYS A 325 -7.68 4.98 4.49
C LYS A 325 -6.97 4.19 5.57
N PRO A 326 -6.42 4.86 6.60
CA PRO A 326 -5.80 4.18 7.73
C PRO A 326 -6.90 3.51 8.55
N ASP A 327 -7.33 2.33 8.14
CA ASP A 327 -8.19 1.48 8.93
C ASP A 327 -7.48 0.17 9.26
N ALA A 328 -7.92 -0.48 10.31
CA ALA A 328 -7.34 -1.74 10.78
C ALA A 328 -7.59 -2.92 9.80
N SER A 329 -8.36 -2.72 8.73
CA SER A 329 -8.74 -3.80 7.80
C SER A 329 -7.53 -4.39 7.08
N TRP A 330 -6.51 -3.58 6.79
CA TRP A 330 -5.26 -4.02 6.17
C TRP A 330 -4.45 -4.98 7.01
N MET A 331 -4.49 -4.79 8.32
CA MET A 331 -3.74 -5.61 9.28
C MET A 331 -4.47 -6.92 9.61
N LYS A 332 -5.70 -7.09 9.13
CA LYS A 332 -6.54 -8.24 9.43
C LYS A 332 -5.86 -9.57 9.18
N TYR A 333 -5.01 -9.64 8.15
CA TYR A 333 -4.31 -10.85 7.76
C TYR A 333 -2.79 -10.74 7.98
N ALA A 334 -2.38 -10.02 9.02
CA ALA A 334 -0.98 -9.91 9.45
C ALA A 334 -0.58 -11.07 10.35
N VAL A 335 0.62 -11.61 10.15
CA VAL A 335 1.25 -12.65 10.99
C VAL A 335 2.64 -12.22 11.41
N LEU A 336 2.96 -12.39 12.69
CA LEU A 336 4.28 -12.08 13.26
C LEU A 336 5.27 -13.19 12.95
N GLY A 337 6.24 -12.92 12.10
CA GLY A 337 7.38 -13.81 11.81
C GLY A 337 8.65 -13.38 12.55
N SER A 338 9.72 -14.15 12.43
CA SER A 338 11.03 -13.86 13.04
C SER A 338 11.76 -12.66 12.40
N GLU A 339 11.51 -12.39 11.12
CA GLU A 339 12.18 -11.31 10.35
C GLU A 339 11.34 -10.06 10.20
N GLY A 340 10.02 -10.16 10.40
CA GLY A 340 9.07 -9.08 10.18
C GLY A 340 7.63 -9.55 10.26
N VAL A 341 6.72 -8.63 9.98
CA VAL A 341 5.30 -8.92 9.84
C VAL A 341 5.03 -9.37 8.40
N GLN A 342 4.51 -10.57 8.26
CA GLN A 342 4.01 -11.08 6.99
C GLN A 342 2.57 -10.61 6.84
N LEU A 343 2.30 -9.81 5.83
CA LEU A 343 0.98 -9.31 5.52
C LEU A 343 0.43 -10.01 4.29
N PHE A 344 -0.80 -10.49 4.40
CA PHE A 344 -1.47 -11.18 3.31
C PHE A 344 -2.54 -10.28 2.71
N LEU A 345 -2.34 -9.91 1.46
CA LEU A 345 -3.27 -9.08 0.69
C LEU A 345 -4.21 -10.00 -0.07
N PRO A 346 -5.51 -9.98 0.25
CA PRO A 346 -6.49 -10.79 -0.45
C PRO A 346 -6.51 -10.53 -1.96
N LYS A 347 -6.94 -11.54 -2.72
CA LYS A 347 -7.13 -11.47 -4.17
C LYS A 347 -7.91 -10.22 -4.56
N GLY A 348 -7.37 -9.44 -5.50
CA GLY A 348 -7.97 -8.21 -6.00
C GLY A 348 -7.77 -6.97 -5.11
N LEU A 349 -7.19 -7.11 -3.91
CA LEU A 349 -6.77 -5.97 -3.09
C LEU A 349 -5.29 -5.69 -3.32
N TYR A 350 -4.95 -4.55 -3.92
CA TYR A 350 -3.58 -4.17 -4.31
C TYR A 350 -2.83 -5.23 -5.13
N THR A 351 -3.53 -6.23 -5.63
CA THR A 351 -3.00 -7.18 -6.59
C THR A 351 -3.65 -6.93 -7.93
N PRO A 352 -2.94 -7.09 -9.06
CA PRO A 352 -3.54 -7.06 -10.38
C PRO A 352 -4.76 -7.98 -10.46
N LEU A 353 -5.77 -7.55 -11.20
CA LEU A 353 -6.94 -8.40 -11.46
C LEU A 353 -6.48 -9.73 -12.08
N GLY A 354 -6.95 -10.85 -11.53
CA GLY A 354 -6.57 -12.19 -11.95
C GLY A 354 -5.43 -12.82 -11.16
N MET A 355 -4.75 -12.08 -10.29
CA MET A 355 -3.77 -12.66 -9.35
C MET A 355 -4.45 -13.11 -8.05
N GLY A 356 -3.89 -14.17 -7.43
CA GLY A 356 -4.33 -14.67 -6.13
C GLY A 356 -3.89 -13.76 -4.96
N THR A 357 -4.17 -14.20 -3.74
CA THR A 357 -3.67 -13.55 -2.52
C THR A 357 -2.14 -13.46 -2.52
N ARG A 358 -1.61 -12.30 -2.19
CA ARG A 358 -0.16 -12.03 -2.14
C ARG A 358 0.33 -11.86 -0.71
N GLN A 359 1.56 -12.32 -0.47
CA GLN A 359 2.29 -12.11 0.78
C GLN A 359 3.30 -11.00 0.61
N ILE A 360 3.31 -10.03 1.53
CA ILE A 360 4.35 -9.00 1.66
C ILE A 360 5.03 -9.16 3.01
N LEU A 361 6.36 -9.09 3.03
CA LEU A 361 7.14 -9.06 4.26
C LEU A 361 7.50 -7.62 4.61
N MET A 362 6.94 -7.12 5.72
CA MET A 362 7.33 -5.85 6.34
C MET A 362 8.41 -6.13 7.41
N ARG A 363 9.67 -5.89 7.07
CA ARG A 363 10.81 -6.21 7.96
C ARG A 363 10.86 -5.31 9.19
N TYR A 364 11.31 -5.82 10.33
CA TYR A 364 11.38 -5.06 11.58
C TYR A 364 12.35 -3.88 11.56
N ASN A 365 13.38 -3.88 10.73
CA ASN A 365 14.22 -2.70 10.55
C ASN A 365 13.44 -1.49 9.98
N LEU A 366 12.35 -1.74 9.25
CA LEU A 366 11.48 -0.71 8.70
C LEU A 366 10.36 -0.32 9.66
N ILE A 367 9.69 -1.33 10.26
CA ILE A 367 8.45 -1.13 11.03
C ILE A 367 8.57 -1.40 12.53
N GLY A 368 9.71 -1.86 13.01
CA GLY A 368 9.85 -2.26 14.42
C GLY A 368 9.57 -1.14 15.42
N GLU A 369 9.86 0.10 15.06
CA GLU A 369 9.51 1.29 15.87
C GLU A 369 8.00 1.56 15.90
N CYS A 370 7.24 1.02 14.95
CA CYS A 370 5.79 1.17 14.89
C CYS A 370 5.05 0.13 15.75
N MET A 371 5.76 -0.94 16.18
CA MET A 371 5.14 -2.08 16.85
C MET A 371 4.65 -1.74 18.25
N GLY A 372 3.42 -2.13 18.55
CA GLY A 372 2.80 -2.00 19.87
C GLY A 372 3.09 -3.17 20.82
N ILE A 373 3.88 -4.14 20.38
CA ILE A 373 4.30 -5.30 21.17
C ILE A 373 5.79 -5.27 21.46
N GLU A 374 6.17 -5.74 22.64
CA GLU A 374 7.56 -5.78 23.06
C GLU A 374 8.18 -7.17 22.84
N SER A 375 9.21 -7.24 22.02
CA SER A 375 9.99 -8.45 21.76
C SER A 375 11.46 -8.10 21.60
N GLN A 376 12.35 -8.95 22.15
CA GLN A 376 13.79 -8.78 21.94
C GLN A 376 14.16 -8.95 20.45
N THR A 377 13.49 -9.83 19.74
CA THR A 377 13.68 -10.00 18.29
C THR A 377 13.35 -8.72 17.52
N ILE A 378 12.28 -8.02 17.88
CA ILE A 378 11.95 -6.73 17.28
C ILE A 378 13.03 -5.70 17.63
N ARG A 379 13.35 -5.54 18.93
CA ARG A 379 14.34 -4.57 19.40
C ARG A 379 15.71 -4.74 18.77
N SER A 380 16.17 -5.97 18.55
CA SER A 380 17.48 -6.23 17.93
C SER A 380 17.53 -5.93 16.42
N ASN A 381 16.37 -5.73 15.78
CA ASN A 381 16.26 -5.40 14.36
C ASN A 381 15.84 -3.93 14.12
N VAL A 382 15.52 -3.18 15.16
CA VAL A 382 15.21 -1.74 15.05
C VAL A 382 16.51 -0.97 14.93
N ARG A 383 16.50 0.07 14.09
CA ARG A 383 17.61 1.02 13.99
C ARG A 383 17.91 1.62 15.36
N THR A 384 19.17 1.53 15.77
CA THR A 384 19.66 2.16 17.00
C THR A 384 20.67 3.24 16.67
N ILE A 385 20.57 4.38 17.36
CA ILE A 385 21.57 5.45 17.26
C ILE A 385 22.53 5.28 18.43
N ASP A 386 23.81 5.03 18.12
CA ASP A 386 24.87 4.89 19.11
C ASP A 386 25.40 6.30 19.48
N PRO A 387 25.17 6.79 20.71
CA PRO A 387 25.60 8.14 21.10
C PRO A 387 27.12 8.32 21.10
N ALA A 388 27.91 7.25 21.14
CA ALA A 388 29.36 7.31 21.07
C ALA A 388 29.90 7.53 19.65
N LYS A 389 29.09 7.31 18.61
CA LYS A 389 29.47 7.54 17.22
C LYS A 389 29.12 8.96 16.75
N PRO A 390 29.86 9.49 15.78
CA PRO A 390 29.55 10.80 15.24
C PRO A 390 28.22 10.83 14.47
N MET A 391 27.45 11.89 14.62
CA MET A 391 26.13 12.09 14.01
C MET A 391 26.13 13.29 13.10
N ILE A 392 25.38 13.21 12.00
CA ILE A 392 25.13 14.34 11.08
C ILE A 392 23.63 14.40 10.78
N ALA A 393 23.02 15.58 10.88
CA ALA A 393 21.69 15.83 10.37
C ALA A 393 21.77 16.47 8.96
N LEU A 394 21.47 15.70 7.92
CA LEU A 394 21.22 16.24 6.60
C LEU A 394 19.83 16.87 6.55
N THR A 395 19.72 18.10 6.02
CA THR A 395 18.44 18.78 5.86
C THR A 395 18.25 19.25 4.43
N PHE A 396 17.00 19.17 3.94
CA PHE A 396 16.64 19.54 2.58
C PHE A 396 15.54 20.59 2.60
N ASP A 397 15.84 21.78 2.11
CA ASP A 397 14.94 22.93 2.10
C ASP A 397 14.21 23.06 0.76
N ASP A 398 13.10 23.80 0.77
CA ASP A 398 12.29 24.22 -0.37
C ASP A 398 11.46 23.11 -1.04
N GLY A 399 11.61 21.86 -0.64
CA GLY A 399 10.83 20.74 -1.16
C GLY A 399 9.34 20.74 -0.74
N PRO A 400 8.62 19.67 -1.07
CA PRO A 400 9.02 18.51 -1.86
C PRO A 400 9.22 18.80 -3.36
N SER A 401 9.90 17.89 -4.06
CA SER A 401 10.07 17.90 -5.51
C SER A 401 10.19 16.49 -6.09
N ASP A 402 10.32 16.38 -7.41
CA ASP A 402 10.52 15.10 -8.11
C ASP A 402 11.88 14.43 -7.76
N GLU A 403 12.85 15.19 -7.24
CA GLU A 403 14.16 14.67 -6.82
C GLU A 403 14.14 14.08 -5.39
N THR A 404 13.11 14.37 -4.61
CA THR A 404 13.00 13.91 -3.22
C THR A 404 13.03 12.38 -3.13
N ASP A 405 12.37 11.65 -4.04
CA ASP A 405 12.34 10.19 -4.05
C ASP A 405 13.71 9.55 -4.28
N ARG A 406 14.58 10.15 -5.09
CA ARG A 406 15.96 9.68 -5.27
C ARG A 406 16.77 9.76 -3.98
N ILE A 407 16.57 10.84 -3.22
CA ILE A 407 17.21 11.03 -1.92
C ILE A 407 16.67 10.02 -0.90
N LEU A 408 15.35 9.79 -0.89
CA LEU A 408 14.73 8.79 -0.01
C LEU A 408 15.24 7.37 -0.30
N ALA A 409 15.47 7.03 -1.57
CA ALA A 409 15.98 5.73 -1.97
C ALA A 409 17.38 5.44 -1.38
N VAL A 410 18.31 6.39 -1.52
CA VAL A 410 19.67 6.20 -0.96
C VAL A 410 19.69 6.26 0.57
N LEU A 411 18.84 7.07 1.21
CA LEU A 411 18.69 7.06 2.67
C LEU A 411 18.25 5.68 3.16
N ALA A 412 17.25 5.08 2.51
CA ALA A 412 16.76 3.75 2.86
C ALA A 412 17.79 2.64 2.65
N GLU A 413 18.58 2.72 1.57
CA GLU A 413 19.65 1.75 1.26
C GLU A 413 20.71 1.70 2.37
N TYR A 414 21.01 2.84 2.99
CA TYR A 414 22.06 2.98 4.02
C TYR A 414 21.51 3.12 5.44
N ASP A 415 20.29 2.71 5.71
CA ASP A 415 19.61 2.82 7.02
C ASP A 415 19.79 4.22 7.66
N SER A 416 19.69 5.24 6.83
CA SER A 416 19.96 6.64 7.14
C SER A 416 18.68 7.45 7.14
N ARG A 417 18.66 8.56 7.89
CA ARG A 417 17.52 9.47 7.96
C ARG A 417 17.95 10.90 7.74
N ALA A 418 17.00 11.74 7.33
CA ALA A 418 17.18 13.16 7.10
C ALA A 418 15.93 13.95 7.49
N THR A 419 16.04 15.28 7.52
CA THR A 419 14.91 16.19 7.75
C THR A 419 14.60 16.97 6.48
N PHE A 420 13.33 16.92 6.05
CA PHE A 420 12.82 17.63 4.88
C PHE A 420 12.02 18.85 5.32
N CYS A 421 12.53 20.03 5.02
CA CYS A 421 11.93 21.31 5.38
C CYS A 421 11.00 21.76 4.24
N VAL A 422 9.71 21.44 4.37
CA VAL A 422 8.76 21.57 3.28
C VAL A 422 8.09 22.93 3.21
N VAL A 423 7.88 23.44 2.00
CA VAL A 423 7.08 24.65 1.73
C VAL A 423 5.61 24.28 1.62
N GLY A 424 4.79 24.79 2.53
CA GLY A 424 3.40 24.35 2.74
C GLY A 424 2.51 24.39 1.50
N ASN A 425 2.64 25.39 0.64
CA ASN A 425 1.84 25.49 -0.59
C ASN A 425 2.21 24.50 -1.70
N LYS A 426 3.25 23.67 -1.51
CA LYS A 426 3.62 22.57 -2.41
C LYS A 426 3.09 21.21 -1.91
N VAL A 427 2.78 21.12 -0.63
CA VAL A 427 2.50 19.85 0.07
C VAL A 427 1.37 19.05 -0.59
N GLU A 428 0.29 19.72 -0.98
CA GLU A 428 -0.87 19.04 -1.57
C GLU A 428 -0.51 18.33 -2.88
N SER A 429 0.28 18.98 -3.73
CA SER A 429 0.73 18.41 -5.03
C SER A 429 1.72 17.25 -4.87
N TYR A 430 2.34 17.09 -3.71
CA TYR A 430 3.33 16.07 -3.40
C TYR A 430 2.95 15.22 -2.19
N ALA A 431 1.65 15.05 -1.93
CA ALA A 431 1.15 14.32 -0.77
C ALA A 431 1.73 12.90 -0.64
N GLY A 432 1.87 12.18 -1.77
CA GLY A 432 2.51 10.86 -1.81
C GLY A 432 3.98 10.88 -1.36
N VAL A 433 4.73 11.91 -1.77
CA VAL A 433 6.14 12.09 -1.36
C VAL A 433 6.24 12.29 0.15
N LEU A 434 5.34 13.10 0.76
CA LEU A 434 5.34 13.29 2.21
C LEU A 434 5.11 11.99 2.97
N ARG A 435 4.18 11.16 2.50
CA ARG A 435 3.93 9.84 3.10
C ARG A 435 5.15 8.93 3.01
N ARG A 436 5.90 8.96 1.88
CA ARG A 436 7.15 8.21 1.72
C ARG A 436 8.28 8.74 2.62
N ILE A 437 8.37 10.06 2.85
CA ILE A 437 9.29 10.64 3.84
C ILE A 437 9.04 10.00 5.22
N ILE A 438 7.77 9.98 5.67
CA ILE A 438 7.40 9.40 6.97
C ILE A 438 7.62 7.88 7.00
N ALA A 439 7.25 7.16 5.93
CA ALA A 439 7.46 5.71 5.81
C ALA A 439 8.93 5.33 6.02
N GLY A 440 9.86 6.09 5.45
CA GLY A 440 11.29 5.91 5.63
C GLY A 440 11.83 6.33 7.01
N GLY A 441 10.97 6.79 7.92
CA GLY A 441 11.37 7.29 9.25
C GLY A 441 12.08 8.64 9.20
N ASN A 442 11.99 9.35 8.09
CA ASN A 442 12.52 10.70 7.96
C ASN A 442 11.61 11.72 8.63
N GLU A 443 12.11 12.91 8.89
CA GLU A 443 11.40 13.99 9.56
C GLU A 443 10.90 15.03 8.56
N ILE A 444 9.67 15.52 8.75
CA ILE A 444 9.15 16.68 8.07
C ILE A 444 9.25 17.89 9.00
N ALA A 445 9.91 18.94 8.54
CA ALA A 445 9.99 20.24 9.19
C ALA A 445 9.23 21.31 8.39
N SER A 446 8.80 22.37 9.04
CA SER A 446 8.16 23.51 8.37
C SER A 446 9.21 24.41 7.72
N HIS A 447 9.01 24.73 6.44
CA HIS A 447 9.73 25.83 5.76
C HIS A 447 8.78 26.98 5.39
N THR A 448 7.77 27.19 6.24
CA THR A 448 6.67 28.16 6.10
C THR A 448 5.69 27.82 4.96
N TRP A 449 4.54 28.50 4.95
CA TRP A 449 3.55 28.27 3.90
C TRP A 449 4.02 28.67 2.50
N SER A 450 4.69 29.81 2.37
CA SER A 450 5.04 30.42 1.07
C SER A 450 6.46 30.97 1.01
N HIS A 451 7.40 30.40 1.77
CA HIS A 451 8.81 30.78 1.80
C HIS A 451 9.04 32.28 2.08
N LYS A 452 8.20 32.92 2.94
CA LYS A 452 8.37 34.33 3.31
C LYS A 452 9.43 34.53 4.38
N LYS A 453 10.18 35.62 4.29
CA LYS A 453 11.11 36.07 5.34
C LYS A 453 10.31 36.44 6.59
N LEU A 454 10.25 35.52 7.57
CA LEU A 454 9.38 35.66 8.75
C LEU A 454 9.68 36.88 9.61
N THR A 455 10.93 37.38 9.64
CA THR A 455 11.34 38.56 10.40
C THR A 455 10.70 39.85 9.91
N THR A 456 10.06 39.85 8.75
CA THR A 456 9.32 41.02 8.21
C THR A 456 7.82 40.98 8.55
N LEU A 457 7.36 39.93 9.22
CA LEU A 457 5.96 39.73 9.56
C LEU A 457 5.68 40.05 11.03
N SER A 458 4.42 40.39 11.34
CA SER A 458 3.92 40.41 12.71
C SER A 458 3.87 39.02 13.31
N ALA A 459 3.76 38.88 14.63
CA ALA A 459 3.59 37.62 15.31
C ALA A 459 2.39 36.80 14.76
N ALA A 460 1.25 37.46 14.48
CA ALA A 460 0.09 36.84 13.86
C ALA A 460 0.38 36.33 12.42
N GLY A 461 1.13 37.12 11.63
CA GLY A 461 1.56 36.73 10.29
C GLY A 461 2.52 35.54 10.29
N ILE A 462 3.46 35.50 11.26
CA ILE A 462 4.35 34.35 11.48
C ILE A 462 3.51 33.11 11.83
N ARG A 463 2.63 33.21 12.81
CA ARG A 463 1.76 32.11 13.25
C ARG A 463 0.95 31.54 12.09
N SER A 464 0.32 32.40 11.30
CA SER A 464 -0.45 31.97 10.12
C SER A 464 0.38 31.20 9.08
N GLN A 465 1.64 31.57 8.84
CA GLN A 465 2.54 30.84 7.95
C GLN A 465 2.84 29.43 8.47
N LEU A 466 3.02 29.29 9.79
CA LEU A 466 3.36 28.02 10.42
C LEU A 466 2.14 27.11 10.57
N GLU A 467 1.01 27.64 11.05
CA GLU A 467 -0.23 26.89 11.23
C GLU A 467 -0.73 26.29 9.91
N ARG A 468 -0.82 27.09 8.85
CA ARG A 468 -1.23 26.61 7.53
C ARG A 468 -0.33 25.50 7.00
N THR A 469 0.97 25.55 7.25
CA THR A 469 1.89 24.47 6.87
C THR A 469 1.62 23.22 7.70
N ASN A 470 1.44 23.37 9.01
CA ASN A 470 1.15 22.25 9.90
C ASN A 470 -0.19 21.58 9.56
N GLU A 471 -1.22 22.39 9.27
CA GLU A 471 -2.55 21.91 8.90
C GLU A 471 -2.53 21.08 7.62
N ILE A 472 -1.92 21.58 6.54
CA ILE A 472 -1.88 20.83 5.28
C ILE A 472 -1.03 19.57 5.38
N VAL A 473 0.10 19.62 6.10
CA VAL A 473 0.92 18.42 6.35
C VAL A 473 0.13 17.41 7.17
N ALA A 474 -0.55 17.81 8.25
CA ALA A 474 -1.40 16.93 9.03
C ALA A 474 -2.55 16.33 8.18
N GLN A 475 -3.16 17.14 7.32
CA GLN A 475 -4.25 16.69 6.44
C GLN A 475 -3.80 15.57 5.48
N VAL A 476 -2.68 15.75 4.77
CA VAL A 476 -2.23 14.77 3.76
C VAL A 476 -1.52 13.55 4.35
N THR A 477 -1.11 13.64 5.63
CA THR A 477 -0.39 12.58 6.35
C THR A 477 -1.20 11.95 7.49
N GLY A 478 -2.49 12.26 7.61
CA GLY A 478 -3.34 11.69 8.64
C GLY A 478 -2.97 12.12 10.08
N GLY A 479 -2.31 13.26 10.25
CA GLY A 479 -2.09 13.86 11.57
C GLY A 479 -0.64 14.03 12.02
N TYR A 480 0.34 13.92 11.11
CA TYR A 480 1.75 14.17 11.46
C TYR A 480 1.93 15.56 12.06
N GLN A 481 2.67 15.63 13.18
CA GLN A 481 2.90 16.85 13.93
C GLN A 481 4.33 17.36 13.69
N ILE A 482 4.44 18.52 13.05
CA ILE A 482 5.73 19.19 12.83
C ILE A 482 6.25 19.71 14.18
N LYS A 483 7.52 19.46 14.47
CA LYS A 483 8.23 19.93 15.68
C LYS A 483 9.38 20.88 15.38
N VAL A 484 9.81 20.95 14.13
CA VAL A 484 10.98 21.73 13.69
C VAL A 484 10.57 22.78 12.68
N LEU A 485 11.05 24.01 12.86
CA LEU A 485 11.00 25.09 11.88
C LEU A 485 12.39 25.33 11.30
N ARG A 486 12.53 25.39 9.99
CA ARG A 486 13.64 26.04 9.30
C ARG A 486 13.15 27.39 8.74
N PRO A 487 13.60 28.53 9.30
CA PRO A 487 13.19 29.82 8.79
C PRO A 487 13.83 30.12 7.42
N PRO A 488 13.05 30.58 6.42
CA PRO A 488 13.61 30.97 5.13
C PRO A 488 14.73 32.01 5.28
N TYR A 489 15.79 31.82 4.48
CA TYR A 489 17.00 32.70 4.47
C TYR A 489 17.81 32.66 5.77
N GLY A 490 17.62 31.69 6.66
CA GLY A 490 18.26 31.67 7.98
C GLY A 490 17.91 32.87 8.85
N SER A 491 16.75 33.50 8.62
CA SER A 491 16.41 34.77 9.26
C SER A 491 15.49 34.57 10.46
N PHE A 492 15.96 34.87 11.65
CA PHE A 492 15.17 34.81 12.89
C PHE A 492 15.34 36.08 13.74
N ASN A 493 14.39 36.33 14.63
CA ASN A 493 14.39 37.41 15.60
C ASN A 493 13.65 37.00 16.89
N LYS A 494 13.57 37.90 17.87
CA LYS A 494 12.90 37.63 19.15
C LYS A 494 11.43 37.27 18.97
N THR A 495 10.71 37.94 18.07
CA THR A 495 9.28 37.67 17.80
C THR A 495 9.09 36.27 17.27
N LEU A 496 9.89 35.82 16.29
CA LEU A 496 9.82 34.45 15.75
C LEU A 496 10.10 33.42 16.83
N ARG A 497 11.15 33.64 17.64
CA ARG A 497 11.49 32.74 18.76
C ARG A 497 10.35 32.59 19.75
N SER A 498 9.68 33.71 20.13
CA SER A 498 8.51 33.65 21.01
C SER A 498 7.36 32.85 20.41
N VAL A 499 7.02 33.10 19.13
CA VAL A 499 5.96 32.34 18.45
C VAL A 499 6.29 30.84 18.37
N CYS A 500 7.54 30.50 18.07
CA CYS A 500 7.97 29.08 18.05
C CYS A 500 7.89 28.44 19.44
N ALA A 501 8.30 29.16 20.49
CA ALA A 501 8.18 28.67 21.87
C ALA A 501 6.71 28.37 22.26
N GLU A 502 5.78 29.27 21.90
CA GLU A 502 4.34 29.09 22.15
C GLU A 502 3.75 27.94 21.33
N MET A 503 4.28 27.66 20.12
CA MET A 503 3.82 26.57 19.25
C MET A 503 4.55 25.24 19.51
N GLY A 504 5.49 25.17 20.44
CA GLY A 504 6.27 23.96 20.71
C GLY A 504 7.30 23.60 19.63
N LEU A 505 7.71 24.59 18.80
CA LEU A 505 8.64 24.37 17.70
C LEU A 505 10.07 24.75 18.10
N VAL A 506 11.05 23.91 17.74
CA VAL A 506 12.45 24.27 17.74
C VAL A 506 12.82 24.93 16.40
N ILE A 507 13.87 25.76 16.39
CA ILE A 507 14.35 26.41 15.17
C ILE A 507 15.65 25.74 14.75
N ALA A 508 15.66 25.11 13.57
CA ALA A 508 16.85 24.51 12.98
C ALA A 508 17.50 25.46 11.98
N GLU A 509 18.72 25.86 12.26
CA GLU A 509 19.65 26.49 11.35
C GLU A 509 20.67 25.46 10.86
N TRP A 510 21.74 25.87 10.24
CA TRP A 510 22.82 25.02 9.75
C TRP A 510 24.19 25.57 10.13
N GLU A 511 25.13 24.67 10.30
CA GLU A 511 26.53 25.05 10.39
C GLU A 511 27.23 25.00 9.03
N ILE A 512 26.79 24.05 8.17
CA ILE A 512 27.38 23.84 6.86
C ILE A 512 26.35 24.16 5.78
N ASP A 513 26.66 25.16 4.95
CA ASP A 513 25.92 25.43 3.71
C ASP A 513 26.66 24.76 2.55
N THR A 514 25.95 23.85 1.85
CA THR A 514 26.54 23.17 0.69
C THR A 514 26.67 24.07 -0.54
N LEU A 515 26.00 25.23 -0.53
CA LEU A 515 25.89 26.14 -1.66
C LEU A 515 25.36 25.50 -2.94
N ASP A 516 24.59 24.41 -2.82
CA ASP A 516 24.01 23.68 -3.94
C ASP A 516 23.03 24.56 -4.73
N TRP A 517 22.28 25.41 -4.04
CA TRP A 517 21.36 26.41 -4.61
C TRP A 517 22.08 27.43 -5.52
N ASN A 518 23.36 27.69 -5.29
CA ASN A 518 24.17 28.68 -6.03
C ASN A 518 25.01 28.02 -7.13
N ASN A 519 25.72 26.93 -6.77
CA ASN A 519 26.72 26.36 -7.67
C ASN A 519 26.16 25.36 -8.69
N ARG A 520 25.02 24.73 -8.44
CA ARG A 520 24.36 23.71 -9.28
C ARG A 520 25.33 22.67 -9.82
N ASN A 521 26.21 22.18 -8.97
CA ASN A 521 27.29 21.27 -9.37
C ASN A 521 27.44 20.13 -8.34
N ALA A 522 27.13 18.91 -8.76
CA ALA A 522 27.15 17.74 -7.88
C ALA A 522 28.52 17.50 -7.21
N ASN A 523 29.63 17.72 -7.92
CA ASN A 523 30.97 17.53 -7.34
C ASN A 523 31.30 18.59 -6.28
N LYS A 524 30.89 19.85 -6.48
CA LYS A 524 31.08 20.91 -5.48
C LYS A 524 30.21 20.66 -4.26
N THR A 525 28.93 20.35 -4.46
CA THR A 525 28.00 20.01 -3.37
C THR A 525 28.53 18.83 -2.55
N TYR A 526 28.90 17.73 -3.20
CA TYR A 526 29.55 16.59 -2.54
C TYR A 526 30.80 17.01 -1.75
N SER A 527 31.72 17.79 -2.37
CA SER A 527 32.95 18.23 -1.71
C SER A 527 32.66 19.09 -0.47
N ASN A 528 31.64 19.97 -0.53
CA ASN A 528 31.26 20.82 0.61
C ASN A 528 30.66 19.99 1.76
N ILE A 529 29.82 19.00 1.45
CA ILE A 529 29.32 18.03 2.43
C ILE A 529 30.50 17.31 3.13
N MET A 530 31.36 16.70 2.33
CA MET A 530 32.47 15.88 2.87
C MET A 530 33.51 16.67 3.66
N LYS A 531 33.75 17.93 3.31
CA LYS A 531 34.65 18.86 4.05
C LYS A 531 34.02 19.34 5.34
N GLY A 532 32.69 19.55 5.34
CA GLY A 532 31.98 20.05 6.51
C GLY A 532 31.60 18.94 7.49
N ALA A 533 31.71 17.67 7.10
CA ALA A 533 31.29 16.54 7.91
C ALA A 533 32.09 16.44 9.22
N LYS A 534 31.40 16.63 10.34
CA LYS A 534 31.90 16.45 11.71
C LYS A 534 30.74 16.14 12.65
N ASP A 535 31.03 15.63 13.84
CA ASP A 535 29.99 15.24 14.80
C ASP A 535 29.09 16.43 15.18
N GLY A 536 27.81 16.17 15.22
CA GLY A 536 26.79 17.09 15.71
C GLY A 536 26.32 18.16 14.73
N VAL A 537 26.81 18.21 13.49
CA VAL A 537 26.46 19.28 12.54
C VAL A 537 25.11 19.07 11.87
N ILE A 538 24.43 20.19 11.59
CA ILE A 538 23.28 20.26 10.67
C ILE A 538 23.80 20.82 9.34
N ILE A 539 23.54 20.13 8.25
CA ILE A 539 23.98 20.46 6.89
C ILE A 539 22.78 20.89 6.04
N LEU A 540 22.86 22.05 5.43
CA LEU A 540 21.86 22.59 4.50
C LEU A 540 22.09 22.07 3.09
N CYS A 541 21.06 21.48 2.51
CA CYS A 541 20.89 21.14 1.10
C CYS A 541 19.48 21.54 0.62
N HIS A 542 19.22 21.39 -0.68
CA HIS A 542 17.89 21.59 -1.26
C HIS A 542 17.53 20.41 -2.16
N ASP A 543 16.37 19.77 -1.94
CA ASP A 543 15.92 18.61 -2.75
C ASP A 543 15.24 19.03 -4.06
N LEU A 544 15.42 20.27 -4.50
CA LEU A 544 14.90 20.79 -5.76
C LEU A 544 15.76 20.46 -6.99
N TYR A 545 17.01 20.01 -6.78
CA TYR A 545 18.00 19.98 -7.86
C TYR A 545 18.55 18.60 -8.10
N GLN A 546 18.49 18.15 -9.35
CA GLN A 546 19.12 16.90 -9.79
C GLN A 546 20.60 16.80 -9.38
N THR A 547 21.33 17.93 -9.43
CA THR A 547 22.73 17.97 -9.01
C THR A 547 22.93 17.73 -7.52
N THR A 548 21.98 18.14 -6.69
CA THR A 548 21.99 17.84 -5.26
C THR A 548 21.68 16.37 -5.03
N ALA A 549 20.63 15.81 -5.64
CA ALA A 549 20.31 14.38 -5.54
C ALA A 549 21.53 13.51 -5.94
N THR A 550 22.19 13.84 -7.07
CA THR A 550 23.41 13.14 -7.51
C THR A 550 24.59 13.29 -6.52
N ALA A 551 24.73 14.43 -5.84
CA ALA A 551 25.75 14.61 -4.80
C ALA A 551 25.44 13.77 -3.56
N ILE A 552 24.18 13.69 -3.15
CA ILE A 552 23.68 12.95 -1.99
C ILE A 552 23.81 11.45 -2.20
N GLU A 553 23.49 10.91 -3.39
CA GLU A 553 23.69 9.50 -3.75
C GLU A 553 25.15 9.03 -3.55
N ARG A 554 26.11 9.95 -3.61
CA ARG A 554 27.53 9.69 -3.35
C ARG A 554 27.95 9.99 -1.91
N ALA A 555 27.40 11.06 -1.33
CA ALA A 555 27.83 11.52 -0.01
C ALA A 555 27.33 10.59 1.11
N ILE A 556 26.10 10.05 1.02
CA ILE A 556 25.55 9.17 2.06
C ILE A 556 26.40 7.92 2.26
N PRO A 557 26.72 7.09 1.22
CA PRO A 557 27.57 5.92 1.41
C PRO A 557 28.97 6.29 1.96
N ASP A 558 29.56 7.39 1.50
CA ASP A 558 30.88 7.80 1.96
C ASP A 558 30.88 8.29 3.42
N LEU A 559 29.82 8.97 3.86
CA LEU A 559 29.66 9.38 5.26
C LEU A 559 29.45 8.16 6.18
N VAL A 560 28.57 7.23 5.77
CA VAL A 560 28.32 5.97 6.52
C VAL A 560 29.61 5.15 6.62
N ASN A 561 30.36 5.01 5.52
CA ASN A 561 31.65 4.30 5.50
C ASN A 561 32.71 4.96 6.38
N LYS A 562 32.63 6.28 6.62
CA LYS A 562 33.46 7.00 7.59
C LYS A 562 32.98 6.87 9.04
N GLY A 563 31.91 6.14 9.28
CA GLY A 563 31.35 5.85 10.60
C GLY A 563 30.35 6.90 11.10
N PHE A 564 29.91 7.85 10.27
CA PHE A 564 28.85 8.78 10.64
C PHE A 564 27.49 8.09 10.63
N GLN A 565 26.66 8.43 11.61
CA GLN A 565 25.25 8.11 11.63
C GLN A 565 24.46 9.30 11.08
N LEU A 566 23.70 9.10 10.02
CA LEU A 566 22.83 10.14 9.47
C LEU A 566 21.47 10.07 10.18
N VAL A 567 21.12 11.16 10.83
CA VAL A 567 19.98 11.27 11.74
C VAL A 567 19.08 12.45 11.34
N THR A 568 17.83 12.46 11.82
CA THR A 568 16.97 13.64 11.71
C THR A 568 17.43 14.74 12.67
N VAL A 569 16.94 15.96 12.50
CA VAL A 569 17.21 17.07 13.44
C VAL A 569 16.68 16.73 14.82
N SER A 570 15.46 16.20 14.91
CA SER A 570 14.89 15.79 16.21
C SER A 570 15.67 14.66 16.87
N GLU A 571 16.14 13.67 16.11
CA GLU A 571 17.02 12.62 16.63
C GLU A 571 18.34 13.20 17.13
N LEU A 572 19.00 14.10 16.36
CA LEU A 572 20.22 14.78 16.79
C LEU A 572 20.02 15.55 18.09
N LEU A 573 18.94 16.34 18.17
CA LEU A 573 18.63 17.17 19.36
C LEU A 573 18.22 16.33 20.57
N SER A 574 17.76 15.08 20.40
CA SER A 574 17.47 14.19 21.54
C SER A 574 18.73 13.84 22.34
N PHE A 575 19.91 13.97 21.74
CA PHE A 575 21.21 13.76 22.41
C PHE A 575 21.81 15.06 22.96
N HIS A 576 21.13 16.20 22.84
CA HIS A 576 21.56 17.43 23.52
C HIS A 576 21.26 17.33 25.03
N LYS A 577 22.23 17.65 25.88
CA LYS A 577 22.11 17.49 27.36
C LYS A 577 20.89 18.15 27.97
N ASP A 578 20.41 19.27 27.41
CA ASP A 578 19.22 19.99 27.87
C ASP A 578 17.96 19.61 27.07
N GLY A 579 18.08 18.67 26.13
CA GLY A 579 17.03 18.33 25.17
C GLY A 579 16.72 19.47 24.18
N ALA A 580 15.79 19.23 23.28
CA ALA A 580 15.31 20.21 22.31
C ALA A 580 14.37 21.23 22.98
N GLN A 581 14.75 22.48 23.08
CA GLN A 581 13.97 23.55 23.73
C GLN A 581 13.18 24.37 22.71
N PRO A 582 11.83 24.44 22.80
CA PRO A 582 11.02 25.27 21.90
C PRO A 582 11.47 26.73 21.87
N GLY A 583 11.47 27.34 20.68
CA GLY A 583 11.94 28.72 20.45
C GLY A 583 13.46 28.90 20.48
N THR A 584 14.22 27.84 20.73
CA THR A 584 15.68 27.84 20.67
C THR A 584 16.16 27.52 19.26
N VAL A 585 17.27 28.15 18.89
CA VAL A 585 17.93 28.01 17.58
C VAL A 585 19.10 27.04 17.70
N TYR A 586 19.11 26.01 16.87
CA TYR A 586 20.17 25.02 16.81
C TYR A 586 20.75 24.97 15.39
N ALA A 587 22.06 25.10 15.26
CA ALA A 587 22.80 24.88 14.02
C ALA A 587 23.66 23.61 14.09
N ARG A 588 23.83 23.10 15.31
CA ARG A 588 24.57 21.88 15.66
C ARG A 588 24.29 21.46 17.10
N VAL A 589 24.74 20.29 17.47
CA VAL A 589 24.93 19.83 18.85
C VAL A 589 26.43 19.69 19.09
N ASP A 590 26.98 20.53 19.94
CA ASP A 590 28.40 20.47 20.28
C ASP A 590 28.74 19.18 21.02
N PRO A 591 29.90 18.53 20.76
CA PRO A 591 30.28 17.28 21.43
C PRO A 591 30.23 17.36 22.96
N GLU A 592 30.58 18.53 23.55
CA GLU A 592 30.49 18.79 25.00
C GLU A 592 29.07 18.92 25.55
N ASN A 593 28.09 19.13 24.68
CA ASN A 593 26.68 19.19 24.99
C ASN A 593 25.93 17.90 24.60
N LYS A 594 26.63 16.92 24.03
CA LYS A 594 26.08 15.64 23.60
C LYS A 594 26.09 14.62 24.74
N ILE A 595 24.99 13.94 24.96
CA ILE A 595 24.90 12.79 25.85
C ILE A 595 25.60 11.63 25.16
N THR A 596 26.65 11.08 25.76
CA THR A 596 27.45 9.98 25.19
C THR A 596 27.08 8.60 25.73
N GLY A 597 26.06 8.49 26.60
CA GLY A 597 25.61 7.23 27.23
C GLY A 597 26.72 6.61 28.11
N GLU A 598 26.56 6.56 29.40
CA GLU A 598 27.31 5.67 30.32
C GLU A 598 26.57 4.35 30.48
#